data_66c3e1b7c18148a3996f3f5dd71fa8a2
#
_entry.id   66c3e1b7c18148a3996f3f5dd71fa8a2
#
_cell.length_a   1.000
_cell.length_b   1.000
_cell.length_c   1.000
_cell.angle_alpha   90.00
_cell.angle_beta   90.00
_cell.angle_gamma   90.00
#
_symmetry.space_group_name_H-M   'P 1'
#
loop_
_entity.id
_entity.type
_entity.pdbx_description
1 polymer ?
#
loop_
_entity_poly.entity_id
_entity_poly.type
_entity_poly.pdbx_seq_one_letter_code
_entity_poly.pdbx_strand_id
1 'polypeptide(L)'
;MPTLRFTTEIAAAVQTCFDLSRSIDLHLESMLASRERAVGGVTSGLIGAGEQVSWEAHHLGVRWRMTSKITEFEPPHRFVDEMVRGPFASFRHEHLFTASKSGGTVMADVVDVRMGLGPIGPVADIFATAYLRRLLRIRNAAIRAGAERPGGSDQ
;
A
#
# COMPACT_ATOMS: atom_id res chain seq x y z
N MET A 1 7.28 8.39 16.61
CA MET A 1 7.17 8.01 15.20
C MET A 1 5.71 8.01 14.81
N PRO A 2 5.29 8.76 13.79
CA PRO A 2 3.92 8.70 13.35
C PRO A 2 3.62 7.34 12.74
N THR A 3 2.66 6.66 13.33
CA THR A 3 2.17 5.36 12.88
C THR A 3 0.71 5.49 12.50
N LEU A 4 0.38 5.14 11.26
CA LEU A 4 -0.99 5.06 10.78
C LEU A 4 -1.49 3.63 10.91
N ARG A 5 -2.72 3.46 11.38
CA ARG A 5 -3.39 2.16 11.45
C ARG A 5 -4.75 2.25 10.78
N PHE A 6 -5.03 1.28 9.92
CA PHE A 6 -6.31 1.14 9.25
C PHE A 6 -6.81 -0.29 9.37
N THR A 7 -8.12 -0.42 9.45
CA THR A 7 -8.79 -1.71 9.38
C THR A 7 -9.91 -1.61 8.36
N THR A 8 -9.96 -2.56 7.43
CA THR A 8 -10.98 -2.63 6.38
C THR A 8 -11.58 -4.03 6.39
N GLU A 9 -12.90 -4.12 6.54
CA GLU A 9 -13.61 -5.39 6.40
C GLU A 9 -14.00 -5.60 4.94
N ILE A 10 -13.70 -6.78 4.41
CA ILE A 10 -13.90 -7.13 3.00
C ILE A 10 -14.65 -8.46 2.93
N ALA A 11 -15.77 -8.50 2.21
CA ALA A 11 -16.56 -9.69 2.00
C ALA A 11 -15.94 -10.58 0.89
N ALA A 12 -14.72 -11.03 1.11
CA ALA A 12 -13.97 -11.90 0.19
C ALA A 12 -12.95 -12.73 0.97
N ALA A 13 -12.46 -13.79 0.35
CA ALA A 13 -11.47 -14.69 0.96
C ALA A 13 -10.14 -13.98 1.23
N VAL A 14 -9.42 -14.44 2.26
CA VAL A 14 -8.11 -13.91 2.65
C VAL A 14 -7.13 -13.91 1.47
N GLN A 15 -7.09 -15.00 0.70
CA GLN A 15 -6.21 -15.11 -0.46
C GLN A 15 -6.50 -14.03 -1.52
N THR A 16 -7.77 -13.76 -1.80
CA THR A 16 -8.19 -12.71 -2.75
C THR A 16 -7.73 -11.34 -2.29
N CYS A 17 -7.96 -11.01 -1.02
CA CYS A 17 -7.55 -9.72 -0.45
C CYS A 17 -6.03 -9.56 -0.45
N PHE A 18 -5.31 -10.61 -0.11
CA PHE A 18 -3.85 -10.63 -0.13
C PHE A 18 -3.30 -10.37 -1.54
N ASP A 19 -3.82 -11.09 -2.54
CA ASP A 19 -3.35 -10.94 -3.93
C ASP A 19 -3.69 -9.57 -4.51
N LEU A 20 -4.88 -9.04 -4.26
CA LEU A 20 -5.24 -7.70 -4.71
C LEU A 20 -4.38 -6.61 -4.06
N SER A 21 -4.01 -6.80 -2.80
CA SER A 21 -3.17 -5.82 -2.08
C SER A 21 -1.75 -5.74 -2.62
N ARG A 22 -1.23 -6.82 -3.20
CA ARG A 22 0.09 -6.86 -3.85
C ARG A 22 0.03 -6.73 -5.37
N SER A 23 -1.13 -6.40 -5.92
CA SER A 23 -1.31 -6.17 -7.35
C SER A 23 -0.79 -4.78 -7.74
N ILE A 24 0.23 -4.74 -8.58
CA ILE A 24 0.76 -3.49 -9.15
C ILE A 24 -0.30 -2.81 -10.00
N ASP A 25 -1.04 -3.57 -10.80
CA ASP A 25 -2.06 -3.04 -11.69
C ASP A 25 -3.21 -2.37 -10.91
N LEU A 26 -3.71 -3.02 -9.86
CA LEU A 26 -4.75 -2.44 -9.02
C LEU A 26 -4.26 -1.20 -8.27
N HIS A 27 -3.02 -1.21 -7.80
CA HIS A 27 -2.41 -0.04 -7.17
C HIS A 27 -2.41 1.16 -8.12
N LEU A 28 -2.00 0.96 -9.37
CA LEU A 28 -1.99 2.02 -10.38
C LEU A 28 -3.41 2.53 -10.68
N GLU A 29 -4.38 1.64 -10.80
CA GLU A 29 -5.79 2.02 -10.99
C GLU A 29 -6.30 2.88 -9.83
N SER A 30 -5.93 2.53 -8.60
CA SER A 30 -6.37 3.27 -7.41
C SER A 30 -5.72 4.64 -7.26
N MET A 31 -4.56 4.86 -7.91
CA MET A 31 -3.76 6.08 -7.79
C MET A 31 -3.76 6.94 -9.06
N LEU A 32 -4.82 6.88 -9.87
CA LEU A 32 -4.93 7.64 -11.12
C LEU A 32 -4.82 9.16 -10.90
N ALA A 33 -5.36 9.68 -9.80
CA ALA A 33 -5.33 11.11 -9.50
C ALA A 33 -3.91 11.66 -9.32
N SER A 34 -2.97 10.84 -8.85
CA SER A 34 -1.56 11.22 -8.68
C SER A 34 -0.70 10.84 -9.89
N ARG A 35 -1.30 10.33 -10.96
CA ARG A 35 -0.61 9.88 -12.19
C ARG A 35 0.53 8.91 -11.88
N GLU A 36 0.30 8.02 -10.94
CA GLU A 36 1.31 7.06 -10.51
C GLU A 36 1.62 6.05 -11.60
N ARG A 37 2.91 5.78 -11.80
CA ARG A 37 3.40 4.81 -12.78
C ARG A 37 4.45 3.92 -12.13
N ALA A 38 4.46 2.65 -12.52
CA ALA A 38 5.55 1.75 -12.18
C ALA A 38 6.62 1.86 -13.28
N VAL A 39 7.81 2.32 -12.93
CA VAL A 39 8.88 2.66 -13.88
C VAL A 39 10.12 1.76 -13.76
N GLY A 40 10.13 0.81 -12.84
CA GLY A 40 11.23 -0.13 -12.66
C GLY A 40 10.85 -1.29 -11.75
N GLY A 41 11.63 -2.36 -11.79
CA GLY A 41 11.35 -3.58 -11.04
C GLY A 41 10.13 -4.32 -11.58
N VAL A 42 9.26 -4.78 -10.69
CA VAL A 42 7.97 -5.40 -11.05
C VAL A 42 6.98 -4.31 -11.41
N THR A 43 6.67 -4.16 -12.69
CA THR A 43 5.84 -3.07 -13.22
C THR A 43 4.41 -3.49 -13.54
N SER A 44 4.07 -4.75 -13.40
CA SER A 44 2.72 -5.30 -13.60
C SER A 44 2.56 -6.62 -12.84
N GLY A 45 1.31 -7.06 -12.68
CA GLY A 45 1.01 -8.32 -12.00
C GLY A 45 1.21 -8.25 -10.49
N LEU A 46 1.50 -9.39 -9.89
CA LEU A 46 1.64 -9.55 -8.45
C LEU A 46 3.11 -9.50 -8.03
N ILE A 47 3.44 -8.57 -7.15
CA ILE A 47 4.79 -8.50 -6.57
C ILE A 47 4.93 -9.52 -5.43
N GLY A 48 6.11 -10.12 -5.30
CA GLY A 48 6.40 -11.18 -4.33
C GLY A 48 7.65 -10.92 -3.49
N ALA A 49 8.03 -11.94 -2.73
CA ALA A 49 9.13 -11.87 -1.76
C ALA A 49 10.44 -11.37 -2.39
N GLY A 50 11.05 -10.36 -1.77
CA GLY A 50 12.33 -9.80 -2.16
C GLY A 50 12.29 -8.95 -3.43
N GLU A 51 11.16 -8.86 -4.12
CA GLU A 51 11.02 -8.06 -5.32
C GLU A 51 10.85 -6.58 -5.01
N GLN A 52 11.21 -5.75 -5.97
CA GLN A 52 11.15 -4.29 -5.88
C GLN A 52 10.25 -3.71 -6.96
N VAL A 53 9.69 -2.53 -6.67
CA VAL A 53 8.99 -1.70 -7.64
C VAL A 53 9.43 -0.26 -7.45
N SER A 54 9.68 0.44 -8.56
CA SER A 54 9.95 1.87 -8.55
C SER A 54 8.72 2.61 -9.06
N TRP A 55 8.22 3.50 -8.23
CA TRP A 55 7.06 4.34 -8.49
C TRP A 55 7.48 5.74 -8.88
N GLU A 56 6.75 6.33 -9.81
CA GLU A 56 6.81 7.75 -10.14
C GLU A 56 5.40 8.31 -10.04
N ALA A 57 5.22 9.38 -9.29
CA ALA A 57 3.93 9.98 -9.04
C ALA A 57 4.02 11.49 -8.93
N HIS A 58 2.89 12.18 -9.09
CA HIS A 58 2.76 13.61 -8.90
C HIS A 58 1.92 13.88 -7.65
N HIS A 59 2.55 14.45 -6.62
CA HIS A 59 1.89 14.84 -5.39
C HIS A 59 2.15 16.32 -5.12
N LEU A 60 1.09 17.09 -4.90
CA LEU A 60 1.18 18.52 -4.59
C LEU A 60 2.00 19.32 -5.63
N GLY A 61 1.84 18.96 -6.93
CA GLY A 61 2.55 19.63 -8.04
C GLY A 61 4.01 19.23 -8.20
N VAL A 62 4.51 18.28 -7.42
CA VAL A 62 5.90 17.80 -7.49
C VAL A 62 5.93 16.35 -7.95
N ARG A 63 6.88 16.02 -8.82
CA ARG A 63 7.15 14.65 -9.25
C ARG A 63 8.00 13.95 -8.21
N TRP A 64 7.49 12.83 -7.68
CA TRP A 64 8.14 11.99 -6.69
C TRP A 64 8.54 10.65 -7.30
N ARG A 65 9.67 10.14 -6.85
CA ARG A 65 10.12 8.79 -7.21
C ARG A 65 10.47 8.03 -5.95
N MET A 66 9.93 6.81 -5.83
CA MET A 66 10.16 5.95 -4.68
C MET A 66 10.35 4.51 -5.13
N THR A 67 11.35 3.83 -4.58
CA THR A 67 11.54 2.39 -4.77
C THR A 67 11.21 1.67 -3.47
N SER A 68 10.29 0.73 -3.55
CA SER A 68 9.87 -0.14 -2.44
C SER A 68 10.29 -1.58 -2.70
N LYS A 69 10.58 -2.29 -1.61
CA LYS A 69 10.95 -3.71 -1.64
C LYS A 69 10.03 -4.48 -0.70
N ILE A 70 9.60 -5.68 -1.13
CA ILE A 70 8.91 -6.62 -0.26
C ILE A 70 9.94 -7.29 0.64
N THR A 71 10.05 -6.83 1.87
CA THR A 71 11.07 -7.27 2.83
C THR A 71 10.64 -8.47 3.66
N GLU A 72 9.33 -8.64 3.87
CA GLU A 72 8.76 -9.79 4.57
C GLU A 72 7.55 -10.29 3.78
N PHE A 73 7.39 -11.61 3.68
CA PHE A 73 6.34 -12.23 2.85
C PHE A 73 5.87 -13.55 3.44
N GLU A 74 4.67 -13.54 3.99
CA GLU A 74 4.01 -14.69 4.64
C GLU A 74 2.61 -14.89 4.07
N PRO A 75 2.50 -15.43 2.83
CA PRO A 75 1.20 -15.57 2.17
C PRO A 75 0.31 -16.61 2.88
N PRO A 76 -1.00 -16.44 2.93
CA PRO A 76 -1.76 -15.24 2.49
C PRO A 76 -2.04 -14.25 3.62
N HIS A 77 -1.28 -14.27 4.70
CA HIS A 77 -1.61 -13.56 5.94
C HIS A 77 -0.89 -12.24 6.15
N ARG A 78 0.32 -12.08 5.55
CA ARG A 78 1.13 -10.91 5.84
C ARG A 78 2.18 -10.64 4.78
N PHE A 79 2.41 -9.37 4.46
CA PHE A 79 3.64 -8.92 3.80
C PHE A 79 3.99 -7.50 4.24
N VAL A 80 5.25 -7.14 4.05
CA VAL A 80 5.78 -5.82 4.39
C VAL A 80 6.48 -5.24 3.16
N ASP A 81 6.16 -4.01 2.82
CA ASP A 81 6.94 -3.24 1.88
C ASP A 81 7.65 -2.09 2.57
N GLU A 82 8.89 -1.87 2.21
CA GLU A 82 9.74 -0.81 2.77
C GLU A 82 10.40 -0.03 1.65
N MET A 83 10.48 1.28 1.87
CA MET A 83 11.21 2.16 0.96
C MET A 83 12.71 1.85 1.06
N VAL A 84 13.33 1.58 -0.08
CA VAL A 84 14.79 1.42 -0.19
C VAL A 84 15.45 2.67 -0.78
N ARG A 85 14.67 3.48 -1.50
CA ARG A 85 15.10 4.78 -2.05
C ARG A 85 13.87 5.67 -2.23
N GLY A 86 13.95 6.93 -1.82
CA GLY A 86 12.82 7.83 -2.01
C GLY A 86 12.88 9.08 -1.14
N PRO A 87 11.78 9.84 -1.09
CA PRO A 87 11.74 11.17 -0.50
C PRO A 87 11.65 11.19 1.03
N PHE A 88 11.33 10.04 1.66
CA PHE A 88 11.22 9.95 3.11
C PHE A 88 12.55 9.55 3.75
N ALA A 89 12.73 9.84 5.03
CA ALA A 89 13.82 9.25 5.80
C ALA A 89 13.58 7.76 6.01
N SER A 90 12.32 7.37 6.24
CA SER A 90 11.90 5.97 6.26
C SER A 90 10.42 5.85 5.93
N PHE A 91 10.06 4.73 5.33
CA PHE A 91 8.67 4.34 5.06
C PHE A 91 8.58 2.82 5.14
N ARG A 92 7.69 2.33 6.01
CA ARG A 92 7.42 0.90 6.17
C ARG A 92 5.92 0.68 6.24
N HIS A 93 5.41 -0.19 5.39
CA HIS A 93 3.99 -0.53 5.34
C HIS A 93 3.82 -2.04 5.55
N GLU A 94 3.15 -2.40 6.63
CA GLU A 94 2.80 -3.78 6.95
C GLU A 94 1.34 -4.02 6.61
N HIS A 95 1.10 -5.09 5.87
CA HIS A 95 -0.23 -5.53 5.44
C HIS A 95 -0.56 -6.85 6.14
N LEU A 96 -1.68 -6.89 6.84
CA LEU A 96 -2.15 -8.03 7.61
C LEU A 96 -3.53 -8.46 7.14
N PHE A 97 -3.74 -9.77 7.01
CA PHE A 97 -4.99 -10.35 6.52
C PHE A 97 -5.42 -11.48 7.42
N THR A 98 -6.57 -11.33 8.08
CA THR A 98 -7.14 -12.35 8.96
C THR A 98 -8.57 -12.65 8.54
N ALA A 99 -8.98 -13.92 8.69
CA ALA A 99 -10.36 -14.30 8.45
C ALA A 99 -11.28 -13.63 9.47
N SER A 100 -12.39 -13.05 9.00
CA SER A 100 -13.39 -12.46 9.88
C SER A 100 -14.40 -13.52 10.33
N LYS A 101 -15.10 -13.23 11.44
CA LYS A 101 -16.15 -14.11 11.96
C LYS A 101 -17.33 -14.27 10.98
N SER A 102 -17.52 -13.31 10.09
CA SER A 102 -18.58 -13.31 9.08
C SER A 102 -18.22 -14.08 7.80
N GLY A 103 -17.03 -14.69 7.73
CA GLY A 103 -16.56 -15.45 6.57
C GLY A 103 -15.78 -14.64 5.54
N GLY A 104 -15.61 -13.34 5.76
CA GLY A 104 -14.78 -12.48 4.92
C GLY A 104 -13.37 -12.31 5.49
N THR A 105 -12.79 -11.14 5.26
CA THR A 105 -11.43 -10.80 5.68
C THR A 105 -11.41 -9.47 6.43
N VAL A 106 -10.61 -9.42 7.48
CA VAL A 106 -10.19 -8.17 8.10
C VAL A 106 -8.79 -7.86 7.58
N MET A 107 -8.69 -6.79 6.79
CA MET A 107 -7.41 -6.27 6.27
C MET A 107 -6.96 -5.13 7.18
N ALA A 108 -5.77 -5.26 7.74
CA ALA A 108 -5.17 -4.22 8.58
C ALA A 108 -3.90 -3.69 7.92
N ASP A 109 -3.75 -2.39 7.93
CA ASP A 109 -2.56 -1.69 7.45
C ASP A 109 -1.89 -0.96 8.62
N VAL A 110 -0.58 -1.12 8.74
CA VAL A 110 0.25 -0.38 9.69
C VAL A 110 1.35 0.32 8.91
N VAL A 111 1.33 1.65 8.92
CA VAL A 111 2.29 2.47 8.17
C VAL A 111 3.11 3.32 9.12
N ASP A 112 4.41 3.15 9.08
CA ASP A 112 5.37 3.99 9.78
C ASP A 112 6.10 4.87 8.77
N VAL A 113 6.03 6.18 8.95
CA VAL A 113 6.64 7.15 8.04
C VAL A 113 7.39 8.24 8.79
N ARG A 114 8.56 8.64 8.25
CA ARG A 114 9.37 9.76 8.76
C ARG A 114 9.85 10.60 7.59
N MET A 115 9.65 11.91 7.69
CA MET A 115 10.13 12.86 6.66
C MET A 115 11.61 13.16 6.78
N GLY A 116 12.16 13.19 7.99
CA GLY A 116 13.60 13.41 8.20
C GLY A 116 14.09 14.84 7.95
N LEU A 117 13.23 15.82 8.11
CA LEU A 117 13.53 17.23 7.83
C LEU A 117 14.08 17.99 9.06
N GLY A 118 14.92 17.36 9.86
CA GLY A 118 15.54 17.98 11.03
C GLY A 118 14.52 18.60 12.00
N PRO A 119 14.72 19.86 12.43
CA PRO A 119 13.84 20.50 13.43
C PRO A 119 12.38 20.66 13.00
N ILE A 120 12.10 20.74 11.70
CA ILE A 120 10.73 20.83 11.15
C ILE A 120 10.11 19.47 10.85
N GLY A 121 10.89 18.40 11.03
CA GLY A 121 10.45 17.01 10.77
C GLY A 121 9.13 16.65 11.44
N PRO A 122 8.94 16.91 12.75
CA PRO A 122 7.67 16.55 13.41
C PRO A 122 6.44 17.22 12.80
N VAL A 123 6.56 18.46 12.34
CA VAL A 123 5.45 19.16 11.66
C VAL A 123 5.23 18.57 10.27
N ALA A 124 6.29 18.31 9.54
CA ALA A 124 6.22 17.67 8.22
C ALA A 124 5.62 16.26 8.31
N ASP A 125 5.93 15.51 9.36
CA ASP A 125 5.36 14.18 9.61
C ASP A 125 3.84 14.23 9.78
N ILE A 126 3.30 15.27 10.45
CA ILE A 126 1.86 15.44 10.62
C ILE A 126 1.17 15.62 9.26
N PHE A 127 1.71 16.48 8.39
CA PHE A 127 1.14 16.72 7.06
C PHE A 127 1.27 15.50 6.15
N ALA A 128 2.43 14.85 6.15
CA ALA A 128 2.64 13.61 5.40
C ALA A 128 1.69 12.51 5.84
N THR A 129 1.50 12.35 7.16
CA THR A 129 0.58 11.38 7.75
C THR A 129 -0.87 11.64 7.30
N ALA A 130 -1.33 12.89 7.35
CA ALA A 130 -2.68 13.25 6.91
C ALA A 130 -2.90 12.96 5.42
N TYR A 131 -1.91 13.28 4.58
CA TYR A 131 -1.96 13.02 3.15
C TYR A 131 -1.96 11.52 2.83
N LEU A 132 -1.07 10.76 3.46
CA LEU A 132 -1.00 9.29 3.31
C LEU A 132 -2.30 8.62 3.77
N ARG A 133 -2.90 9.11 4.84
CA ARG A 133 -4.20 8.62 5.31
C ARG A 133 -5.26 8.69 4.22
N ARG A 134 -5.29 9.80 3.48
CA ARG A 134 -6.21 9.98 2.36
C ARG A 134 -5.93 8.98 1.23
N LEU A 135 -4.66 8.84 0.84
CA LEU A 135 -4.26 7.91 -0.23
C LEU A 135 -4.57 6.45 0.13
N LEU A 136 -4.30 6.05 1.37
CA LEU A 136 -4.57 4.70 1.84
C LEU A 136 -6.08 4.38 1.88
N ARG A 137 -6.91 5.35 2.23
CA ARG A 137 -8.36 5.18 2.16
C ARG A 137 -8.84 4.92 0.74
N ILE A 138 -8.32 5.67 -0.22
CA ILE A 138 -8.63 5.50 -1.65
C ILE A 138 -8.20 4.11 -2.12
N ARG A 139 -6.97 3.70 -1.79
CA ARG A 139 -6.42 2.39 -2.13
C ARG A 139 -7.26 1.26 -1.52
N ASN A 140 -7.57 1.35 -0.24
CA ASN A 140 -8.31 0.29 0.46
C ASN A 140 -9.74 0.16 -0.05
N ALA A 141 -10.38 1.27 -0.41
CA ALA A 141 -11.69 1.25 -1.07
C ALA A 141 -11.63 0.55 -2.44
N ALA A 142 -10.57 0.75 -3.21
CA ALA A 142 -10.37 0.09 -4.49
C ALA A 142 -10.12 -1.43 -4.32
N ILE A 143 -9.35 -1.83 -3.33
CA ILE A 143 -9.12 -3.24 -3.00
C ILE A 143 -10.44 -3.91 -2.60
N ARG A 144 -11.20 -3.28 -1.72
CA ARG A 144 -12.51 -3.78 -1.31
C ARG A 144 -13.46 -3.95 -2.50
N ALA A 145 -13.58 -2.93 -3.34
CA ALA A 145 -14.43 -2.97 -4.52
C ALA A 145 -14.01 -4.08 -5.49
N GLY A 146 -12.71 -4.25 -5.72
CA GLY A 146 -12.17 -5.32 -6.56
C GLY A 146 -12.42 -6.71 -6.00
N ALA A 147 -12.23 -6.88 -4.68
CA ALA A 147 -12.41 -8.16 -4.00
C ALA A 147 -13.87 -8.60 -3.93
N GLU A 148 -14.80 -7.67 -3.75
CA GLU A 148 -16.22 -7.94 -3.58
C GLU A 148 -16.99 -8.06 -4.91
N ARG A 149 -16.33 -7.89 -6.06
CA ARG A 149 -16.98 -8.06 -7.37
C ARG A 149 -17.41 -9.52 -7.59
N PRO A 150 -18.64 -9.77 -8.11
CA PRO A 150 -19.05 -11.12 -8.53
C PRO A 150 -18.10 -11.65 -9.62
N GLY A 151 -17.47 -12.81 -9.39
CA GLY A 151 -16.51 -13.43 -10.30
C GLY A 151 -15.04 -13.10 -10.03
N GLY A 152 -14.72 -12.38 -8.95
CA GLY A 152 -13.34 -12.08 -8.53
C GLY A 152 -12.56 -13.27 -7.96
N SER A 153 -13.14 -14.46 -8.00
CA SER A 153 -12.51 -15.68 -7.47
C SER A 153 -11.86 -16.57 -8.54
N ASP A 154 -11.88 -16.18 -9.81
CA ASP A 154 -11.37 -16.99 -10.93
C ASP A 154 -10.37 -16.25 -11.83
N GLN A 155 -9.36 -15.57 -11.26
CA GLN A 155 -8.19 -15.16 -12.06
C GLN A 155 -6.93 -15.25 -11.23
#